data_5e74d70219495b0aa4226e3bddea3304
#
_entry.id   5e74d70219495b0aa4226e3bddea3304
#
_cell.length_a   1.000
_cell.length_b   1.000
_cell.length_c   1.000
_cell.angle_alpha   90.00
_cell.angle_beta   90.00
_cell.angle_gamma   90.00
#
_symmetry.space_group_name_H-M   'P 1'
#
loop_
_entity.id
_entity.type
_entity.pdbx_description
1 polymer ?
#
loop_
_entity_poly.entity_id
_entity_poly.type
_entity_poly.pdbx_seq_one_letter_code
_entity_poly.pdbx_strand_id
1 'polypeptide(L)'
;MVNLIVDGKEIKASEGANLLRVCLDNEIYVPNLCYLKEMEHPPASCRLCFVAIEGYPQPVTSCTEVVREGMVVMTDTPEVRRLQKSAFELLLSVRRISFCKTCIANKRCGLQKIARFLGVKLRVAHLNRIDVDREVDHTHPYLDYDPDKCVLCERCIFVCGNINKTPMLSLAHRGLNTSVTFFESAAILENSCKGCGACVEICPVGALTLKSHNKVTG
;
A
#
# COMPACT_ATOMS: atom_id res chain seq x y z
N MET A 1 24.86 15.32 -3.62
CA MET A 1 24.77 13.94 -4.14
C MET A 1 25.63 13.07 -3.24
N VAL A 2 25.12 11.91 -2.89
CA VAL A 2 25.82 10.90 -2.06
C VAL A 2 25.90 9.59 -2.84
N ASN A 3 26.90 8.79 -2.52
CA ASN A 3 27.09 7.46 -3.10
C ASN A 3 26.63 6.43 -2.07
N LEU A 4 25.89 5.41 -2.53
CA LEU A 4 25.49 4.27 -1.73
C LEU A 4 25.59 3.00 -2.56
N ILE A 5 25.62 1.86 -1.89
CA ILE A 5 25.65 0.54 -2.52
C ILE A 5 24.36 -0.18 -2.17
N VAL A 6 23.61 -0.66 -3.17
CA VAL A 6 22.42 -1.48 -2.96
C VAL A 6 22.59 -2.79 -3.71
N ASP A 7 22.59 -3.91 -2.99
CA ASP A 7 22.83 -5.26 -3.51
C ASP A 7 24.11 -5.35 -4.40
N GLY A 8 25.17 -4.66 -3.99
CA GLY A 8 26.43 -4.58 -4.71
C GLY A 8 26.46 -3.60 -5.89
N LYS A 9 25.36 -2.92 -6.20
CA LYS A 9 25.28 -1.90 -7.26
C LYS A 9 25.56 -0.52 -6.66
N GLU A 10 26.54 0.21 -7.20
CA GLU A 10 26.77 1.61 -6.84
C GLU A 10 25.67 2.51 -7.41
N ILE A 11 25.11 3.38 -6.57
CA ILE A 11 24.02 4.30 -6.89
C ILE A 11 24.40 5.69 -6.40
N LYS A 12 24.10 6.72 -7.22
CA LYS A 12 24.18 8.12 -6.82
C LYS A 12 22.77 8.66 -6.58
N ALA A 13 22.58 9.28 -5.43
CA ALA A 13 21.29 9.85 -5.04
C ALA A 13 21.47 11.22 -4.39
N SER A 14 20.38 11.98 -4.26
CA SER A 14 20.38 13.17 -3.42
C SER A 14 20.46 12.77 -1.96
N GLU A 15 21.30 13.46 -1.19
CA GLU A 15 21.37 13.26 0.26
C GLU A 15 19.98 13.51 0.88
N GLY A 16 19.58 12.65 1.84
CA GLY A 16 18.27 12.73 2.46
C GLY A 16 17.11 12.22 1.60
N ALA A 17 17.36 11.73 0.38
CA ALA A 17 16.30 11.10 -0.44
C ALA A 17 15.78 9.84 0.26
N ASN A 18 14.49 9.54 0.05
CA ASN A 18 13.88 8.33 0.61
C ASN A 18 14.53 7.07 0.00
N LEU A 19 14.99 6.14 0.83
CA LEU A 19 15.72 4.96 0.40
C LEU A 19 14.88 4.04 -0.51
N LEU A 20 13.59 3.82 -0.18
CA LEU A 20 12.72 3.00 -1.02
C LEU A 20 12.56 3.61 -2.43
N ARG A 21 12.40 4.94 -2.49
CA ARG A 21 12.32 5.65 -3.76
C ARG A 21 13.60 5.44 -4.59
N VAL A 22 14.77 5.60 -3.97
CA VAL A 22 16.05 5.41 -4.65
C VAL A 22 16.19 3.99 -5.19
N CYS A 23 15.81 2.97 -4.41
CA CYS A 23 15.78 1.59 -4.90
C CYS A 23 14.88 1.44 -6.14
N LEU A 24 13.62 1.91 -6.05
CA LEU A 24 12.65 1.76 -7.13
C LEU A 24 13.02 2.55 -8.40
N ASP A 25 13.57 3.76 -8.26
CA ASP A 25 14.03 4.59 -9.37
C ASP A 25 15.27 3.97 -10.07
N ASN A 26 15.99 3.06 -9.41
CA ASN A 26 17.13 2.29 -9.96
C ASN A 26 16.77 0.84 -10.33
N GLU A 27 15.48 0.54 -10.51
CA GLU A 27 14.94 -0.77 -10.90
C GLU A 27 15.17 -1.89 -9.87
N ILE A 28 15.54 -1.54 -8.64
CA ILE A 28 15.66 -2.48 -7.53
C ILE A 28 14.29 -2.60 -6.85
N TYR A 29 13.62 -3.73 -7.09
CA TYR A 29 12.29 -3.94 -6.54
C TYR A 29 12.33 -4.32 -5.07
N VAL A 30 11.74 -3.47 -4.23
CA VAL A 30 11.45 -3.74 -2.82
C VAL A 30 9.93 -3.81 -2.65
N PRO A 31 9.37 -4.90 -2.08
CA PRO A 31 7.92 -5.05 -1.94
C PRO A 31 7.32 -3.95 -1.07
N ASN A 32 6.24 -3.34 -1.53
CA ASN A 32 5.57 -2.26 -0.81
C ASN A 32 4.11 -2.14 -1.25
N LEU A 33 3.24 -1.60 -0.38
CA LEU A 33 1.83 -1.30 -0.67
C LEU A 33 1.41 0.10 -0.26
N CYS A 34 2.04 0.69 0.76
CA CYS A 34 1.60 1.95 1.35
C CYS A 34 2.47 3.16 0.94
N TYR A 35 3.45 2.97 0.06
CA TYR A 35 4.33 4.02 -0.41
C TYR A 35 3.83 4.61 -1.74
N LEU A 36 3.79 5.94 -1.83
CA LEU A 36 3.71 6.71 -3.07
C LEU A 36 4.87 7.68 -3.13
N LYS A 37 5.35 7.96 -4.35
CA LYS A 37 6.52 8.83 -4.59
C LYS A 37 6.32 10.26 -4.06
N GLU A 38 5.08 10.70 -4.07
CA GLU A 38 4.66 12.04 -3.65
C GLU A 38 4.44 12.16 -2.13
N MET A 39 4.47 11.04 -1.40
CA MET A 39 4.34 11.04 0.07
C MET A 39 5.69 11.38 0.70
N GLU A 40 5.78 12.52 1.35
CA GLU A 40 6.94 12.90 2.17
C GLU A 40 7.06 11.98 3.39
N HIS A 41 5.93 11.67 4.02
CA HIS A 41 5.84 10.79 5.20
C HIS A 41 4.92 9.60 4.92
N PRO A 42 5.46 8.49 4.37
CA PRO A 42 4.66 7.28 4.14
C PRO A 42 4.20 6.67 5.48
N PRO A 43 2.99 6.10 5.55
CA PRO A 43 2.43 5.59 6.81
C PRO A 43 3.17 4.35 7.37
N ALA A 44 4.05 3.73 6.59
CA ALA A 44 4.78 2.50 6.93
C ALA A 44 3.88 1.34 7.45
N SER A 45 2.60 1.37 7.13
CA SER A 45 1.57 0.46 7.64
C SER A 45 1.70 -0.97 7.13
N CYS A 46 2.17 -1.16 5.89
CA CYS A 46 2.23 -2.49 5.27
C CYS A 46 3.41 -3.36 5.73
N ARG A 47 4.48 -2.78 6.26
CA ARG A 47 5.70 -3.43 6.77
C ARG A 47 6.35 -4.42 5.79
N LEU A 48 6.24 -4.17 4.49
CA LEU A 48 6.77 -5.05 3.45
C LEU A 48 8.15 -4.65 2.95
N CYS A 49 8.52 -3.37 3.05
CA CYS A 49 9.72 -2.81 2.45
C CYS A 49 10.98 -2.96 3.33
N PHE A 50 11.10 -4.07 4.07
CA PHE A 50 12.28 -4.35 4.86
C PHE A 50 13.52 -4.48 3.98
N VAL A 51 14.62 -3.88 4.46
CA VAL A 51 15.98 -4.00 3.94
C VAL A 51 16.96 -4.11 5.10
N ALA A 52 18.10 -4.73 4.89
CA ALA A 52 19.22 -4.68 5.84
C ALA A 52 20.16 -3.53 5.43
N ILE A 53 20.68 -2.81 6.42
CA ILE A 53 21.65 -1.74 6.23
C ILE A 53 22.88 -2.09 7.08
N GLU A 54 24.05 -2.02 6.49
CA GLU A 54 25.30 -2.30 7.22
C GLU A 54 25.43 -1.35 8.42
N GLY A 55 25.81 -1.92 9.56
CA GLY A 55 25.89 -1.18 10.83
C GLY A 55 24.57 -1.06 11.61
N TYR A 56 23.43 -1.51 11.03
CA TYR A 56 22.16 -1.55 11.76
C TYR A 56 21.97 -2.92 12.42
N PRO A 57 21.46 -2.97 13.68
CA PRO A 57 21.32 -4.23 14.42
C PRO A 57 20.24 -5.17 13.86
N GLN A 58 19.30 -4.64 13.06
CA GLN A 58 18.17 -5.39 12.47
C GLN A 58 17.68 -4.72 11.20
N PRO A 59 17.00 -5.46 10.29
CA PRO A 59 16.40 -4.87 9.11
C PRO A 59 15.35 -3.80 9.44
N VAL A 60 15.30 -2.76 8.62
CA VAL A 60 14.42 -1.60 8.75
C VAL A 60 13.51 -1.44 7.55
N THR A 61 12.45 -0.64 7.66
CA THR A 61 11.57 -0.32 6.54
C THR A 61 12.16 0.79 5.66
N SER A 62 12.53 0.48 4.45
CA SER A 62 13.19 1.44 3.53
C SER A 62 12.35 2.67 3.20
N CYS A 63 11.01 2.61 3.33
CA CYS A 63 10.14 3.76 3.10
C CYS A 63 10.26 4.87 4.18
N THR A 64 10.87 4.57 5.32
CA THR A 64 11.11 5.52 6.43
C THR A 64 12.57 5.89 6.58
N GLU A 65 13.46 5.30 5.78
CA GLU A 65 14.89 5.59 5.79
C GLU A 65 15.26 6.62 4.73
N VAL A 66 16.30 7.39 5.03
CA VAL A 66 16.89 8.35 4.09
C VAL A 66 18.32 7.95 3.74
N VAL A 67 18.70 8.21 2.49
CA VAL A 67 20.05 7.86 2.01
C VAL A 67 21.11 8.79 2.59
N ARG A 68 22.27 8.22 2.88
CA ARG A 68 23.46 8.90 3.40
C ARG A 68 24.70 8.40 2.63
N GLU A 69 25.78 9.19 2.67
CA GLU A 69 27.05 8.81 2.04
C GLU A 69 27.57 7.49 2.60
N GLY A 70 28.02 6.63 1.71
CA GLY A 70 28.63 5.35 2.06
C GLY A 70 27.67 4.28 2.56
N MET A 71 26.34 4.49 2.50
CA MET A 71 25.35 3.51 2.97
C MET A 71 25.42 2.23 2.14
N VAL A 72 25.48 1.07 2.78
CA VAL A 72 25.43 -0.26 2.16
C VAL A 72 24.12 -0.94 2.53
N VAL A 73 23.34 -1.27 1.51
CA VAL A 73 21.97 -1.80 1.65
C VAL A 73 21.85 -3.16 0.97
N MET A 74 21.21 -4.10 1.63
CA MET A 74 20.88 -5.42 1.11
C MET A 74 19.36 -5.62 1.14
N THR A 75 18.75 -5.83 -0.02
CA THR A 75 17.29 -5.99 -0.14
C THR A 75 16.86 -7.45 -0.11
N ASP A 76 17.80 -8.40 -0.23
CA ASP A 76 17.55 -9.83 -0.37
C ASP A 76 18.47 -10.70 0.52
N THR A 77 18.43 -10.47 1.84
CA THR A 77 19.04 -11.40 2.79
C THR A 77 18.00 -12.41 3.29
N PRO A 78 18.43 -13.59 3.82
CA PRO A 78 17.49 -14.56 4.43
C PRO A 78 16.61 -13.94 5.49
N GLU A 79 17.15 -13.04 6.31
CA GLU A 79 16.41 -12.34 7.37
C GLU A 79 15.39 -11.36 6.79
N VAL A 80 15.80 -10.54 5.83
CA VAL A 80 14.91 -9.61 5.12
C VAL A 80 13.76 -10.37 4.47
N ARG A 81 14.04 -11.47 3.77
CA ARG A 81 13.03 -12.32 3.15
C ARG A 81 12.07 -12.92 4.16
N ARG A 82 12.56 -13.36 5.30
CA ARG A 82 11.72 -13.88 6.39
C ARG A 82 10.76 -12.82 6.90
N LEU A 83 11.24 -11.59 7.16
CA LEU A 83 10.41 -10.48 7.64
C LEU A 83 9.37 -10.05 6.60
N GLN A 84 9.77 -9.93 5.33
CA GLN A 84 8.86 -9.59 4.23
C GLN A 84 7.74 -10.64 4.08
N LYS A 85 8.07 -11.94 4.17
CA LYS A 85 7.09 -13.04 4.14
C LYS A 85 6.14 -12.98 5.33
N SER A 86 6.67 -12.84 6.56
CA SER A 86 5.86 -12.74 7.77
C SER A 86 4.90 -11.54 7.72
N ALA A 87 5.40 -10.37 7.31
CA ALA A 87 4.54 -9.18 7.16
C ALA A 87 3.43 -9.40 6.11
N PHE A 88 3.75 -10.06 4.99
CA PHE A 88 2.79 -10.36 3.95
C PHE A 88 1.73 -11.36 4.45
N GLU A 89 2.13 -12.41 5.13
CA GLU A 89 1.22 -13.43 5.69
C GLU A 89 0.29 -12.85 6.76
N LEU A 90 0.82 -12.02 7.66
CA LEU A 90 0.01 -11.30 8.66
C LEU A 90 -1.01 -10.38 7.99
N LEU A 91 -0.64 -9.69 6.93
CA LEU A 91 -1.55 -8.84 6.16
C LEU A 91 -2.65 -9.67 5.49
N LEU A 92 -2.35 -10.87 5.00
CA LEU A 92 -3.33 -11.78 4.43
C LEU A 92 -4.24 -12.43 5.47
N SER A 93 -3.77 -12.66 6.71
CA SER A 93 -4.53 -13.33 7.75
C SER A 93 -5.77 -12.56 8.22
N VAL A 94 -5.78 -11.25 8.03
CA VAL A 94 -6.89 -10.34 8.40
C VAL A 94 -7.74 -9.90 7.20
N ARG A 95 -7.56 -10.52 6.03
CA ARG A 95 -8.26 -10.14 4.79
C ARG A 95 -8.93 -11.35 4.14
N ARG A 96 -10.13 -11.13 3.60
CA ARG A 96 -10.86 -12.16 2.85
C ARG A 96 -10.49 -12.08 1.37
N ILE A 97 -9.39 -12.75 0.98
CA ILE A 97 -8.98 -12.82 -0.42
C ILE A 97 -9.73 -13.94 -1.12
N SER A 98 -10.86 -13.61 -1.69
CA SER A 98 -11.69 -14.49 -2.51
C SER A 98 -11.95 -13.84 -3.86
N PHE A 99 -12.27 -14.68 -4.85
CA PHE A 99 -12.71 -14.22 -6.19
C PHE A 99 -11.72 -13.33 -6.95
N CYS A 100 -10.40 -13.61 -6.86
CA CYS A 100 -9.39 -12.88 -7.62
C CYS A 100 -9.68 -12.84 -9.13
N LYS A 101 -10.29 -13.89 -9.69
CA LYS A 101 -10.59 -13.97 -11.13
C LYS A 101 -11.58 -12.89 -11.60
N THR A 102 -12.53 -12.50 -10.75
CA THR A 102 -13.55 -11.48 -11.03
C THR A 102 -13.22 -10.11 -10.43
N CYS A 103 -12.11 -10.00 -9.72
CA CYS A 103 -11.68 -8.75 -9.11
C CYS A 103 -11.21 -7.74 -10.17
N ILE A 104 -11.63 -6.48 -10.06
CA ILE A 104 -11.22 -5.41 -10.99
C ILE A 104 -9.70 -5.17 -10.99
N ALA A 105 -9.01 -5.49 -9.89
CA ALA A 105 -7.57 -5.39 -9.77
C ALA A 105 -6.82 -6.64 -10.27
N ASN A 106 -7.52 -7.66 -10.79
CA ASN A 106 -6.87 -8.87 -11.27
C ASN A 106 -5.76 -8.54 -12.28
N LYS A 107 -4.63 -9.24 -12.19
CA LYS A 107 -3.37 -9.04 -12.94
C LYS A 107 -2.57 -7.77 -12.57
N ARG A 108 -3.22 -6.68 -12.10
CA ARG A 108 -2.56 -5.45 -11.60
C ARG A 108 -2.48 -5.37 -10.08
N CYS A 109 -3.02 -6.34 -9.36
CA CYS A 109 -3.10 -6.36 -7.90
C CYS A 109 -1.71 -6.41 -7.26
N GLY A 110 -1.45 -5.47 -6.33
CA GLY A 110 -0.20 -5.40 -5.58
C GLY A 110 0.07 -6.67 -4.76
N LEU A 111 -0.97 -7.28 -4.18
CA LEU A 111 -0.82 -8.55 -3.45
C LEU A 111 -0.36 -9.69 -4.38
N GLN A 112 -0.91 -9.77 -5.61
CA GLN A 112 -0.47 -10.78 -6.59
C GLN A 112 0.98 -10.56 -7.02
N LYS A 113 1.41 -9.30 -7.20
CA LYS A 113 2.79 -8.96 -7.53
C LYS A 113 3.74 -9.38 -6.41
N ILE A 114 3.41 -9.03 -5.17
CA ILE A 114 4.22 -9.34 -3.99
C ILE A 114 4.28 -10.85 -3.74
N ALA A 115 3.15 -11.56 -3.84
CA ALA A 115 3.10 -13.01 -3.69
C ALA A 115 4.04 -13.73 -4.66
N ARG A 116 4.07 -13.30 -5.94
CA ARG A 116 5.01 -13.82 -6.95
C ARG A 116 6.47 -13.54 -6.58
N PHE A 117 6.77 -12.32 -6.16
CA PHE A 117 8.12 -11.93 -5.77
C PHE A 117 8.64 -12.71 -4.56
N LEU A 118 7.79 -12.92 -3.54
CA LEU A 118 8.15 -13.66 -2.33
C LEU A 118 8.08 -15.19 -2.48
N GLY A 119 7.54 -15.70 -3.59
CA GLY A 119 7.32 -17.13 -3.81
C GLY A 119 6.29 -17.73 -2.86
N VAL A 120 5.26 -16.96 -2.46
CA VAL A 120 4.22 -17.40 -1.52
C VAL A 120 2.83 -17.37 -2.15
N LYS A 121 1.90 -18.14 -1.58
CA LYS A 121 0.49 -18.14 -2.02
C LYS A 121 -0.27 -16.97 -1.39
N LEU A 122 -1.37 -16.55 -2.04
CA LEU A 122 -2.31 -15.57 -1.49
C LEU A 122 -3.22 -16.15 -0.37
N ARG A 123 -2.99 -17.37 0.04
CA ARG A 123 -3.70 -18.02 1.14
C ARG A 123 -2.69 -18.52 2.16
N VAL A 124 -2.86 -18.12 3.40
CA VAL A 124 -2.03 -18.55 4.53
C VAL A 124 -2.74 -19.69 5.23
N ALA A 125 -2.16 -20.90 5.17
CA ALA A 125 -2.79 -22.10 5.72
C ALA A 125 -2.44 -22.34 7.20
N HIS A 126 -1.30 -21.80 7.66
CA HIS A 126 -0.78 -22.03 9.02
C HIS A 126 -1.17 -20.93 10.02
N LEU A 127 -1.78 -19.84 9.56
CA LEU A 127 -2.35 -18.82 10.43
C LEU A 127 -3.87 -18.95 10.46
N ASN A 128 -4.43 -18.94 11.66
CA ASN A 128 -5.87 -18.79 11.80
C ASN A 128 -6.30 -17.45 11.26
N ARG A 129 -7.22 -17.45 10.32
CA ARG A 129 -7.77 -16.20 9.80
C ARG A 129 -8.62 -15.55 10.89
N ILE A 130 -8.43 -14.27 11.10
CA ILE A 130 -9.28 -13.48 11.97
C ILE A 130 -10.49 -13.05 11.13
N ASP A 131 -11.61 -13.72 11.36
CA ASP A 131 -12.87 -13.36 10.70
C ASP A 131 -13.49 -12.16 11.43
N VAL A 132 -13.49 -11.03 10.75
CA VAL A 132 -14.30 -9.86 11.09
C VAL A 132 -15.36 -9.75 10.00
N ASP A 133 -16.62 -9.77 10.39
CA ASP A 133 -17.70 -9.59 9.41
C ASP A 133 -17.74 -8.11 8.98
N ARG A 134 -17.49 -7.89 7.70
CA ARG A 134 -17.43 -6.56 7.10
C ARG A 134 -18.26 -6.56 5.82
N GLU A 135 -19.31 -5.77 5.83
CA GLU A 135 -20.12 -5.54 4.65
C GLU A 135 -19.45 -4.55 3.71
N VAL A 136 -19.78 -4.65 2.44
CA VAL A 136 -19.38 -3.65 1.43
C VAL A 136 -20.13 -2.35 1.71
N ASP A 137 -19.40 -1.26 1.83
CA ASP A 137 -19.99 0.06 2.02
C ASP A 137 -20.44 0.65 0.68
N HIS A 138 -21.76 0.83 0.55
CA HIS A 138 -22.43 1.40 -0.61
C HIS A 138 -22.95 2.83 -0.36
N THR A 139 -22.59 3.46 0.75
CA THR A 139 -23.14 4.77 1.17
C THR A 139 -22.66 5.94 0.32
N HIS A 140 -21.44 5.84 -0.26
CA HIS A 140 -20.89 6.88 -1.12
C HIS A 140 -21.63 6.95 -2.48
N PRO A 141 -21.96 8.15 -3.00
CA PRO A 141 -22.75 8.29 -4.24
C PRO A 141 -22.06 7.71 -5.49
N TYR A 142 -20.73 7.78 -5.55
CA TYR A 142 -19.94 7.38 -6.73
C TYR A 142 -19.14 6.09 -6.55
N LEU A 143 -18.94 5.62 -5.33
CA LEU A 143 -18.01 4.55 -5.00
C LEU A 143 -18.68 3.44 -4.18
N ASP A 144 -18.18 2.22 -4.37
CA ASP A 144 -18.35 1.12 -3.44
C ASP A 144 -17.00 0.82 -2.77
N TYR A 145 -17.02 0.53 -1.47
CA TYR A 145 -15.83 0.18 -0.70
C TYR A 145 -15.97 -1.20 -0.08
N ASP A 146 -15.05 -2.09 -0.41
CA ASP A 146 -14.95 -3.44 0.14
C ASP A 146 -13.83 -3.49 1.19
N PRO A 147 -14.16 -3.43 2.49
CA PRO A 147 -13.18 -3.43 3.57
C PRO A 147 -12.41 -4.75 3.68
N ASP A 148 -12.97 -5.87 3.22
CA ASP A 148 -12.30 -7.16 3.22
C ASP A 148 -11.12 -7.22 2.23
N LYS A 149 -11.13 -6.42 1.19
CA LYS A 149 -10.00 -6.26 0.26
C LYS A 149 -9.00 -5.20 0.70
N CYS A 150 -9.42 -4.26 1.55
CA CYS A 150 -8.61 -3.09 1.90
C CYS A 150 -7.40 -3.48 2.76
N VAL A 151 -6.22 -3.05 2.39
CA VAL A 151 -4.94 -3.27 3.10
C VAL A 151 -4.52 -2.08 3.96
N LEU A 152 -5.40 -1.11 4.15
CA LEU A 152 -5.18 0.09 4.97
C LEU A 152 -3.88 0.83 4.59
N CYS A 153 -3.62 0.96 3.29
CA CYS A 153 -2.39 1.57 2.77
C CYS A 153 -2.45 3.10 2.67
N GLU A 154 -3.60 3.70 2.91
CA GLU A 154 -3.87 5.14 2.92
C GLU A 154 -3.61 5.87 1.58
N ARG A 155 -3.26 5.19 0.50
CA ARG A 155 -3.02 5.82 -0.81
C ARG A 155 -4.23 6.59 -1.32
N CYS A 156 -5.45 6.06 -1.13
CA CYS A 156 -6.70 6.72 -1.54
C CYS A 156 -6.96 7.99 -0.74
N ILE A 157 -6.65 7.99 0.55
CA ILE A 157 -6.76 9.16 1.43
C ILE A 157 -5.80 10.25 0.96
N PHE A 158 -4.53 9.89 0.74
CA PHE A 158 -3.50 10.81 0.28
C PHE A 158 -3.84 11.45 -1.07
N VAL A 159 -4.21 10.65 -2.07
CA VAL A 159 -4.49 11.18 -3.41
C VAL A 159 -5.76 12.04 -3.40
N CYS A 160 -6.77 11.66 -2.64
CA CYS A 160 -8.00 12.44 -2.50
C CYS A 160 -7.73 13.80 -1.87
N GLY A 161 -6.93 13.86 -0.79
CA GLY A 161 -6.53 15.11 -0.15
C GLY A 161 -5.76 16.04 -1.08
N ASN A 162 -4.84 15.49 -1.88
CA ASN A 162 -4.05 16.28 -2.83
C ASN A 162 -4.89 16.86 -3.97
N ILE A 163 -5.83 16.08 -4.53
CA ILE A 163 -6.67 16.51 -5.67
C ILE A 163 -7.76 17.48 -5.21
N ASN A 164 -8.46 17.15 -4.13
CA ASN A 164 -9.64 17.91 -3.70
C ASN A 164 -9.31 19.03 -2.71
N LYS A 165 -8.07 19.09 -2.18
CA LYS A 165 -7.63 19.99 -1.09
C LYS A 165 -8.35 19.76 0.25
N THR A 166 -9.46 19.03 0.21
CA THR A 166 -10.23 18.57 1.38
C THR A 166 -10.38 17.06 1.24
N PRO A 167 -9.77 16.25 2.10
CA PRO A 167 -9.85 14.80 1.97
C PRO A 167 -11.28 14.33 2.29
N MET A 168 -11.88 13.60 1.35
CA MET A 168 -13.21 12.99 1.54
C MET A 168 -13.12 11.62 2.19
N LEU A 169 -11.92 11.09 2.34
CA LEU A 169 -11.63 9.76 2.87
C LEU A 169 -10.74 9.88 4.10
N SER A 170 -11.00 9.05 5.11
CA SER A 170 -10.16 8.92 6.30
C SER A 170 -10.15 7.49 6.82
N LEU A 171 -9.40 7.23 7.89
CA LEU A 171 -9.51 6.01 8.68
C LEU A 171 -10.51 6.22 9.83
N ALA A 172 -11.38 5.23 10.03
CA ALA A 172 -12.26 5.13 11.19
C ALA A 172 -11.97 3.86 11.97
N HIS A 173 -12.45 3.84 13.21
CA HIS A 173 -12.29 2.75 14.17
C HIS A 173 -10.84 2.44 14.56
N ARG A 174 -10.61 1.34 15.28
CA ARG A 174 -9.29 0.96 15.80
C ARG A 174 -9.09 -0.56 15.71
N GLY A 175 -7.82 -0.96 15.68
CA GLY A 175 -7.44 -2.37 15.67
C GLY A 175 -7.96 -3.09 14.43
N LEU A 176 -8.55 -4.26 14.61
CA LEU A 176 -9.07 -5.09 13.52
C LEU A 176 -10.28 -4.48 12.80
N ASN A 177 -10.99 -3.56 13.45
CA ASN A 177 -12.14 -2.87 12.88
C ASN A 177 -11.76 -1.61 12.09
N THR A 178 -10.48 -1.24 12.05
CA THR A 178 -10.02 -0.10 11.25
C THR A 178 -10.46 -0.26 9.80
N SER A 179 -11.11 0.77 9.26
CA SER A 179 -11.59 0.81 7.87
C SER A 179 -11.43 2.22 7.29
N VAL A 180 -11.41 2.30 5.97
CA VAL A 180 -11.58 3.60 5.30
C VAL A 180 -13.04 4.01 5.44
N THR A 181 -13.27 5.28 5.72
CA THR A 181 -14.61 5.87 5.81
C THR A 181 -14.70 7.15 5.00
N PHE A 182 -15.92 7.55 4.71
CA PHE A 182 -16.22 8.82 4.07
C PHE A 182 -16.64 9.82 5.16
N PHE A 183 -16.11 11.05 5.09
CA PHE A 183 -16.27 12.03 6.17
C PHE A 183 -17.67 12.56 6.35
N GLU A 184 -18.56 12.39 5.35
CA GLU A 184 -19.80 13.13 5.29
C GLU A 184 -20.97 12.27 4.81
N SER A 185 -22.19 12.76 5.01
CA SER A 185 -23.39 12.13 4.48
C SER A 185 -23.39 12.10 2.94
N ALA A 186 -24.11 11.16 2.32
CA ALA A 186 -24.18 11.04 0.88
C ALA A 186 -24.52 12.36 0.16
N ALA A 187 -25.43 13.17 0.73
CA ALA A 187 -25.85 14.45 0.17
C ALA A 187 -24.70 15.50 0.14
N ILE A 188 -23.82 15.49 1.13
CA ILE A 188 -22.67 16.39 1.15
C ILE A 188 -21.57 15.88 0.24
N LEU A 189 -21.35 14.55 0.18
CA LEU A 189 -20.41 13.91 -0.72
C LEU A 189 -20.74 14.16 -2.19
N GLU A 190 -22.01 14.21 -2.58
CA GLU A 190 -22.45 14.57 -3.94
C GLU A 190 -21.96 15.95 -4.38
N ASN A 191 -21.88 16.90 -3.46
CA ASN A 191 -21.41 18.25 -3.74
C ASN A 191 -19.88 18.42 -3.60
N SER A 192 -19.25 17.63 -2.74
CA SER A 192 -17.83 17.77 -2.38
C SER A 192 -16.92 16.84 -3.16
N CYS A 193 -17.37 15.60 -3.42
CA CYS A 193 -16.63 14.64 -4.23
C CYS A 193 -16.92 14.86 -5.73
N LYS A 194 -15.86 15.14 -6.48
CA LYS A 194 -15.97 15.34 -7.95
C LYS A 194 -16.15 14.04 -8.75
N GLY A 195 -16.22 12.90 -8.11
CA GLY A 195 -16.28 11.60 -8.78
C GLY A 195 -15.07 11.25 -9.65
N CYS A 196 -13.92 11.89 -9.44
CA CYS A 196 -12.74 11.83 -10.32
C CYS A 196 -12.11 10.42 -10.44
N GLY A 197 -12.48 9.47 -9.58
CA GLY A 197 -11.97 8.08 -9.62
C GLY A 197 -10.52 7.86 -9.20
N ALA A 198 -9.76 8.91 -8.88
CA ALA A 198 -8.33 8.80 -8.54
C ALA A 198 -8.07 7.85 -7.35
N CYS A 199 -8.96 7.81 -6.36
CA CYS A 199 -8.87 6.88 -5.22
C CYS A 199 -9.05 5.40 -5.65
N VAL A 200 -9.82 5.15 -6.70
CA VAL A 200 -10.01 3.79 -7.29
C VAL A 200 -8.78 3.38 -8.07
N GLU A 201 -8.23 4.27 -8.88
CA GLU A 201 -7.05 4.00 -9.71
C GLU A 201 -5.81 3.72 -8.86
N ILE A 202 -5.60 4.52 -7.80
CA ILE A 202 -4.44 4.36 -6.92
C ILE A 202 -4.54 3.14 -5.99
N CYS A 203 -5.73 2.54 -5.85
CA CYS A 203 -5.93 1.40 -4.96
C CYS A 203 -5.16 0.18 -5.44
N PRO A 204 -4.17 -0.32 -4.67
CA PRO A 204 -3.31 -1.41 -5.12
C PRO A 204 -4.01 -2.77 -5.13
N VAL A 205 -5.19 -2.88 -4.54
CA VAL A 205 -5.88 -4.16 -4.30
C VAL A 205 -7.34 -4.19 -4.80
N GLY A 206 -7.86 -3.07 -5.32
CA GLY A 206 -9.23 -2.97 -5.82
C GLY A 206 -10.29 -3.04 -4.71
N ALA A 207 -10.01 -2.44 -3.56
CA ALA A 207 -10.98 -2.29 -2.48
C ALA A 207 -12.00 -1.19 -2.75
N LEU A 208 -11.68 -0.24 -3.61
CA LEU A 208 -12.59 0.81 -4.09
C LEU A 208 -12.97 0.53 -5.54
N THR A 209 -14.25 0.70 -5.86
CA THR A 209 -14.79 0.55 -7.22
C THR A 209 -15.74 1.69 -7.56
N LEU A 210 -15.79 2.10 -8.83
CA LEU A 210 -16.79 3.05 -9.30
C LEU A 210 -18.14 2.35 -9.47
N LYS A 211 -19.21 3.02 -9.04
CA LYS A 211 -20.59 2.57 -9.32
C LYS A 211 -20.91 2.69 -10.81
N SER A 212 -21.59 1.68 -11.34
CA SER A 212 -21.84 1.53 -12.79
C SER A 212 -22.70 2.63 -13.42
N HIS A 213 -23.41 3.44 -12.61
CA HIS A 213 -24.32 4.47 -13.09
C HIS A 213 -23.68 5.87 -13.30
N ASN A 214 -22.43 6.06 -12.88
CA ASN A 214 -21.74 7.33 -13.02
C ASN A 214 -20.48 7.18 -13.86
N LYS A 215 -20.63 7.01 -15.18
CA LYS A 215 -19.57 7.38 -16.11
C LYS A 215 -19.42 8.90 -16.02
N VAL A 216 -18.36 9.35 -15.37
CA VAL A 216 -17.95 10.75 -15.37
C VAL A 216 -17.77 11.15 -16.84
N THR A 217 -18.68 11.99 -17.33
CA THR A 217 -18.45 12.74 -18.56
C THR A 217 -17.32 13.71 -18.25
N GLY A 218 -16.16 13.45 -18.86
CA GLY A 218 -14.94 14.26 -18.75
C GLY A 218 -15.09 15.67 -19.30
#